data_baee62ab701d2ad477d7c72f2d0b1533
#
_entry.id   baee62ab701d2ad477d7c72f2d0b1533
#
_cell.length_a   1.000
_cell.length_b   1.000
_cell.length_c   1.000
_cell.angle_alpha   90.00
_cell.angle_beta   90.00
_cell.angle_gamma   90.00
#
_symmetry.space_group_name_H-M   'P 1'
#
loop_
_entity.id
_entity.type
_entity.pdbx_description
1 polymer ?
#
loop_
_entity_poly.entity_id
_entity_poly.type
_entity_poly.pdbx_seq_one_letter_code
_entity_poly.pdbx_strand_id
1 'polypeptide(L)'
;MPSSLHSDERLEVSVIVPCFNTAQYLDQCLKSIEADDLASLEVIVLNDGSTDNSLEIMRHHERLDSRIRVIDKANQGYGATVNRGIEESRGAYIAIVEPDDYLKPGMYTSLMGLARTYGEPDIVKSAYWRVCMPGTPQENVCHCAYYKRINKKVQPFTLRDNPRLIQHHPSIWSAMYKRSFLDEFGIRFKEVPGAGWVDNPFLIQTLAQARSIVYTDDSFYCYREDLPTSSSAKKASDLPIVRWNDMADIVDELDIADKGILESFYTIGFRYVGGLVEQGAFDDPALKARCVALFKRMNPEIVSGMSHISGAFKQTYSQLTGVEVAANKAVYVAYLASEFVYSLRTNGFGFAFSRIGLFGNRRAAEKGERRDKTSA
;
A
#
# COMPACT_ATOMS: atom_id res chain seq x y z
N MET A 1 18.06 -28.83 -41.70
CA MET A 1 18.47 -28.51 -40.36
C MET A 1 17.82 -27.19 -39.99
N PRO A 2 16.83 -27.14 -39.11
CA PRO A 2 16.34 -25.88 -38.63
C PRO A 2 17.30 -25.37 -37.54
N SER A 3 17.83 -24.17 -37.74
CA SER A 3 18.68 -23.46 -36.82
C SER A 3 17.88 -23.12 -35.55
N SER A 4 18.28 -23.71 -34.42
CA SER A 4 17.84 -23.33 -33.07
C SER A 4 18.42 -21.95 -32.73
N LEU A 5 17.73 -20.90 -33.14
CA LEU A 5 17.89 -19.57 -32.52
C LEU A 5 17.07 -19.59 -31.22
N HIS A 6 17.62 -20.17 -30.17
CA HIS A 6 17.28 -19.72 -28.83
C HIS A 6 17.95 -18.37 -28.65
N SER A 7 17.25 -17.29 -29.02
CA SER A 7 17.55 -15.99 -28.47
C SER A 7 17.45 -16.13 -26.94
N ASP A 8 18.53 -15.85 -26.25
CA ASP A 8 18.53 -15.54 -24.81
C ASP A 8 17.68 -14.28 -24.61
N GLU A 9 16.37 -14.40 -24.73
CA GLU A 9 15.46 -13.29 -24.43
C GLU A 9 15.55 -13.06 -22.92
N ARG A 10 16.25 -12.00 -22.57
CA ARG A 10 16.42 -11.55 -21.18
C ARG A 10 15.04 -11.36 -20.58
N LEU A 11 14.72 -12.08 -19.51
CA LEU A 11 13.48 -11.88 -18.75
C LEU A 11 13.44 -10.42 -18.24
N GLU A 12 12.34 -9.77 -18.49
CA GLU A 12 12.16 -8.36 -18.12
C GLU A 12 11.48 -8.21 -16.78
N VAL A 13 10.45 -9.03 -16.49
CA VAL A 13 9.67 -8.93 -15.25
C VAL A 13 9.55 -10.28 -14.56
N SER A 14 9.83 -10.34 -13.27
CA SER A 14 9.45 -11.44 -12.38
C SER A 14 8.30 -11.00 -11.50
N VAL A 15 7.15 -11.66 -11.65
CA VAL A 15 5.97 -11.44 -10.81
C VAL A 15 5.97 -12.45 -9.67
N ILE A 16 5.99 -11.98 -8.44
CA ILE A 16 5.99 -12.78 -7.21
C ILE A 16 4.57 -12.81 -6.65
N VAL A 17 4.02 -14.02 -6.44
CA VAL A 17 2.69 -14.24 -5.87
C VAL A 17 2.84 -15.05 -4.58
N PRO A 18 2.90 -14.39 -3.39
CA PRO A 18 3.04 -15.07 -2.10
C PRO A 18 1.67 -15.58 -1.62
N CYS A 19 1.49 -16.88 -1.49
CA CYS A 19 0.19 -17.48 -1.20
C CYS A 19 0.18 -18.22 0.15
N PHE A 20 -0.86 -17.92 0.95
CA PHE A 20 -1.19 -18.69 2.15
C PHE A 20 -2.71 -18.73 2.36
N ASN A 21 -3.33 -19.90 2.12
CA ASN A 21 -4.78 -20.14 2.29
C ASN A 21 -5.65 -19.14 1.50
N THR A 22 -5.42 -19.03 0.19
CA THR A 22 -6.10 -18.08 -0.71
C THR A 22 -6.85 -18.77 -1.87
N ALA A 23 -7.17 -20.05 -1.75
CA ALA A 23 -7.81 -20.86 -2.80
C ALA A 23 -9.05 -20.19 -3.41
N GLN A 24 -9.82 -19.43 -2.62
CA GLN A 24 -11.03 -18.75 -3.06
C GLN A 24 -10.78 -17.73 -4.18
N TYR A 25 -9.63 -17.06 -4.21
CA TYR A 25 -9.33 -15.96 -5.12
C TYR A 25 -8.22 -16.27 -6.13
N LEU A 26 -7.39 -17.25 -5.81
CA LEU A 26 -6.13 -17.52 -6.49
C LEU A 26 -6.29 -17.85 -7.99
N ASP A 27 -7.33 -18.61 -8.37
CA ASP A 27 -7.60 -18.93 -9.78
C ASP A 27 -7.84 -17.66 -10.61
N GLN A 28 -8.61 -16.68 -10.10
CA GLN A 28 -8.83 -15.42 -10.78
C GLN A 28 -7.56 -14.57 -10.81
N CYS A 29 -6.79 -14.57 -9.74
CA CYS A 29 -5.50 -13.86 -9.66
C CYS A 29 -4.56 -14.36 -10.76
N LEU A 30 -4.29 -15.66 -10.82
CA LEU A 30 -3.35 -16.24 -11.78
C LEU A 30 -3.83 -16.06 -13.22
N LYS A 31 -5.10 -16.32 -13.54
CA LYS A 31 -5.69 -16.04 -14.86
C LYS A 31 -5.50 -14.59 -15.30
N SER A 32 -5.57 -13.64 -14.36
CA SER A 32 -5.40 -12.23 -14.68
C SER A 32 -3.94 -11.87 -15.02
N ILE A 33 -2.97 -12.59 -14.45
CA ILE A 33 -1.55 -12.44 -14.78
C ILE A 33 -1.24 -13.12 -16.12
N GLU A 34 -1.77 -14.31 -16.34
CA GLU A 34 -1.64 -15.08 -17.60
C GLU A 34 -2.15 -14.29 -18.82
N ALA A 35 -3.15 -13.43 -18.60
CA ALA A 35 -3.70 -12.56 -19.65
C ALA A 35 -2.81 -11.36 -20.04
N ASP A 36 -1.64 -11.20 -19.42
CA ASP A 36 -0.66 -10.18 -19.87
C ASP A 36 0.18 -10.74 -21.03
N ASP A 37 0.23 -10.00 -22.14
CA ASP A 37 0.91 -10.39 -23.38
C ASP A 37 2.44 -10.24 -23.36
N LEU A 38 3.03 -9.82 -22.24
CA LEU A 38 4.48 -9.66 -22.11
C LEU A 38 5.16 -11.05 -22.14
N ALA A 39 5.80 -11.38 -23.27
CA ALA A 39 6.46 -12.68 -23.44
C ALA A 39 7.66 -12.89 -22.50
N SER A 40 8.36 -11.80 -22.14
CA SER A 40 9.53 -11.78 -21.26
C SER A 40 9.16 -11.72 -19.77
N LEU A 41 7.99 -12.23 -19.39
CA LEU A 41 7.46 -12.34 -18.04
C LEU A 41 7.72 -13.74 -17.46
N GLU A 42 8.14 -13.84 -16.21
CA GLU A 42 8.02 -15.05 -15.39
C GLU A 42 7.12 -14.78 -14.17
N VAL A 43 6.44 -15.82 -13.71
CA VAL A 43 5.57 -15.78 -12.53
C VAL A 43 6.07 -16.80 -11.52
N ILE A 44 6.43 -16.33 -10.33
CA ILE A 44 6.90 -17.17 -9.23
C ILE A 44 5.80 -17.21 -8.18
N VAL A 45 5.08 -18.32 -8.12
CA VAL A 45 4.01 -18.52 -7.15
C VAL A 45 4.56 -19.31 -5.96
N LEU A 46 4.55 -18.70 -4.78
CA LEU A 46 5.11 -19.34 -3.58
C LEU A 46 3.98 -19.77 -2.65
N ASN A 47 3.87 -21.08 -2.44
CA ASN A 47 3.00 -21.62 -1.40
C ASN A 47 3.73 -21.54 -0.04
N ASP A 48 3.22 -20.72 0.85
CA ASP A 48 3.75 -20.56 2.21
C ASP A 48 3.08 -21.53 3.21
N GLY A 49 2.99 -22.81 2.82
CA GLY A 49 2.44 -23.88 3.66
C GLY A 49 0.91 -23.80 3.81
N SER A 50 0.20 -23.53 2.71
CA SER A 50 -1.27 -23.54 2.71
C SER A 50 -1.84 -24.92 3.09
N THR A 51 -2.98 -24.91 3.78
CA THR A 51 -3.73 -26.09 4.21
C THR A 51 -5.05 -26.29 3.45
N ASP A 52 -5.39 -25.32 2.59
CA ASP A 52 -6.52 -25.37 1.67
C ASP A 52 -6.08 -25.87 0.26
N ASN A 53 -6.95 -25.74 -0.72
CA ASN A 53 -6.66 -26.18 -2.10
C ASN A 53 -5.73 -25.23 -2.89
N SER A 54 -5.09 -24.24 -2.25
CA SER A 54 -4.23 -23.26 -2.95
C SER A 54 -3.11 -23.94 -3.75
N LEU A 55 -2.41 -24.91 -3.16
CA LEU A 55 -1.30 -25.60 -3.84
C LEU A 55 -1.78 -26.38 -5.10
N GLU A 56 -2.95 -26.99 -5.06
CA GLU A 56 -3.52 -27.68 -6.21
C GLU A 56 -3.82 -26.73 -7.36
N ILE A 57 -4.40 -25.55 -7.04
CA ILE A 57 -4.67 -24.48 -8.02
C ILE A 57 -3.36 -23.99 -8.64
N MET A 58 -2.32 -23.70 -7.84
CA MET A 58 -1.01 -23.27 -8.32
C MET A 58 -0.42 -24.26 -9.31
N ARG A 59 -0.41 -25.58 -8.96
CA ARG A 59 0.11 -26.64 -9.81
C ARG A 59 -0.72 -26.83 -11.08
N HIS A 60 -2.01 -26.51 -11.05
CA HIS A 60 -2.84 -26.51 -12.25
C HIS A 60 -2.37 -25.43 -13.23
N HIS A 61 -2.20 -24.20 -12.79
CA HIS A 61 -1.72 -23.07 -13.61
C HIS A 61 -0.29 -23.29 -14.12
N GLU A 62 0.63 -23.82 -13.28
CA GLU A 62 1.99 -24.17 -13.69
C GLU A 62 2.03 -25.16 -14.88
N ARG A 63 1.05 -26.06 -14.98
CA ARG A 63 0.95 -26.99 -16.12
C ARG A 63 0.39 -26.32 -17.38
N LEU A 64 -0.36 -25.25 -17.26
CA LEU A 64 -1.03 -24.57 -18.38
C LEU A 64 -0.19 -23.44 -18.97
N ASP A 65 0.60 -22.72 -18.15
CA ASP A 65 1.42 -21.60 -18.58
C ASP A 65 2.89 -21.84 -18.18
N SER A 66 3.75 -21.99 -19.16
CA SER A 66 5.19 -22.25 -18.95
C SER A 66 5.95 -21.09 -18.29
N ARG A 67 5.35 -19.90 -18.22
CA ARG A 67 5.89 -18.75 -17.50
C ARG A 67 5.75 -18.91 -15.98
N ILE A 68 4.86 -19.78 -15.51
CA ILE A 68 4.56 -19.98 -14.09
C ILE A 68 5.48 -21.07 -13.51
N ARG A 69 6.08 -20.76 -12.37
CA ARG A 69 6.87 -21.68 -11.56
C ARG A 69 6.37 -21.64 -10.12
N VAL A 70 6.04 -22.79 -9.57
CA VAL A 70 5.53 -22.94 -8.19
C VAL A 70 6.65 -23.39 -7.26
N ILE A 71 6.81 -22.67 -6.15
CA ILE A 71 7.70 -23.04 -5.04
C ILE A 71 6.82 -23.38 -3.83
N ASP A 72 6.90 -24.63 -3.39
CA ASP A 72 6.20 -25.12 -2.19
C ASP A 72 7.16 -25.15 -0.99
N LYS A 73 6.80 -24.48 0.12
CA LYS A 73 7.64 -24.34 1.31
C LYS A 73 6.82 -24.36 2.60
N ALA A 74 7.47 -24.63 3.72
CA ALA A 74 6.88 -24.45 5.03
C ALA A 74 6.57 -22.97 5.30
N ASN A 75 5.51 -22.69 6.09
CA ASN A 75 5.11 -21.34 6.43
C ASN A 75 6.21 -20.59 7.20
N GLN A 76 6.60 -19.43 6.68
CA GLN A 76 7.59 -18.53 7.28
C GLN A 76 7.06 -17.09 7.37
N GLY A 77 5.85 -16.84 6.87
CA GLY A 77 5.22 -15.53 6.81
C GLY A 77 5.49 -14.79 5.51
N TYR A 78 4.70 -13.74 5.30
CA TYR A 78 4.67 -12.98 4.04
C TYR A 78 6.03 -12.43 3.64
N GLY A 79 6.72 -11.72 4.56
CA GLY A 79 8.01 -11.07 4.26
C GLY A 79 9.07 -12.07 3.79
N ALA A 80 9.24 -13.19 4.50
CA ALA A 80 10.18 -14.26 4.13
C ALA A 80 9.80 -14.89 2.78
N THR A 81 8.50 -15.02 2.51
CA THR A 81 8.00 -15.60 1.26
C THR A 81 8.27 -14.68 0.07
N VAL A 82 8.03 -13.37 0.21
CA VAL A 82 8.36 -12.40 -0.86
C VAL A 82 9.88 -12.29 -1.06
N ASN A 83 10.67 -12.25 0.02
CA ASN A 83 12.15 -12.25 -0.08
C ASN A 83 12.66 -13.47 -0.85
N ARG A 84 12.13 -14.67 -0.56
CA ARG A 84 12.44 -15.86 -1.34
C ARG A 84 12.06 -15.69 -2.81
N GLY A 85 10.93 -15.08 -3.11
CA GLY A 85 10.54 -14.74 -4.48
C GLY A 85 11.53 -13.79 -5.16
N ILE A 86 12.03 -12.78 -4.45
CA ILE A 86 13.05 -11.84 -4.96
C ILE A 86 14.36 -12.59 -5.28
N GLU A 87 14.81 -13.49 -4.40
CA GLU A 87 16.02 -14.30 -4.61
C GLU A 87 15.92 -15.21 -5.82
N GLU A 88 14.74 -15.80 -6.05
CA GLU A 88 14.45 -16.72 -7.16
C GLU A 88 14.21 -16.00 -8.50
N SER A 89 14.04 -14.68 -8.47
CA SER A 89 13.70 -13.85 -9.63
C SER A 89 14.89 -13.66 -10.58
N ARG A 90 14.62 -13.73 -11.88
CA ARG A 90 15.60 -13.54 -12.96
C ARG A 90 15.33 -12.28 -13.78
N GLY A 91 14.13 -11.72 -13.70
CA GLY A 91 13.72 -10.53 -14.41
C GLY A 91 14.52 -9.28 -14.02
N ALA A 92 14.60 -8.33 -14.92
CA ALA A 92 15.21 -7.04 -14.66
C ALA A 92 14.40 -6.21 -13.65
N TYR A 93 13.10 -6.41 -13.62
CA TYR A 93 12.15 -5.82 -12.66
C TYR A 93 11.46 -6.89 -11.84
N ILE A 94 11.17 -6.53 -10.58
CA ILE A 94 10.38 -7.32 -9.64
C ILE A 94 9.01 -6.66 -9.50
N ALA A 95 7.95 -7.46 -9.59
CA ALA A 95 6.58 -7.08 -9.28
C ALA A 95 6.00 -8.05 -8.24
N ILE A 96 5.03 -7.58 -7.45
CA ILE A 96 4.34 -8.39 -6.45
C ILE A 96 2.85 -8.35 -6.77
N VAL A 97 2.17 -9.47 -6.66
CA VAL A 97 0.70 -9.56 -6.78
C VAL A 97 0.16 -10.32 -5.58
N GLU A 98 -0.76 -9.68 -4.86
CA GLU A 98 -1.46 -10.35 -3.76
C GLU A 98 -2.42 -11.40 -4.33
N PRO A 99 -2.45 -12.61 -3.78
CA PRO A 99 -3.23 -13.72 -4.33
C PRO A 99 -4.74 -13.56 -4.19
N ASP A 100 -5.20 -12.62 -3.38
CA ASP A 100 -6.61 -12.26 -3.22
C ASP A 100 -7.06 -11.08 -4.10
N ASP A 101 -6.17 -10.56 -4.95
CA ASP A 101 -6.41 -9.48 -5.90
C ASP A 101 -6.40 -9.99 -7.36
N TYR A 102 -6.56 -9.08 -8.33
CA TYR A 102 -6.47 -9.40 -9.75
C TYR A 102 -6.04 -8.20 -10.60
N LEU A 103 -5.59 -8.46 -11.81
CA LEU A 103 -5.12 -7.46 -12.76
C LEU A 103 -6.11 -7.26 -13.90
N LYS A 104 -6.14 -6.06 -14.46
CA LYS A 104 -6.65 -5.82 -15.81
C LYS A 104 -5.55 -6.12 -16.82
N PRO A 105 -5.90 -6.61 -18.03
CA PRO A 105 -4.91 -6.99 -19.05
C PRO A 105 -3.94 -5.86 -19.40
N GLY A 106 -2.70 -6.24 -19.72
CA GLY A 106 -1.68 -5.33 -20.24
C GLY A 106 -0.95 -4.48 -19.20
N MET A 107 -1.02 -4.84 -17.91
CA MET A 107 -0.31 -4.11 -16.86
C MET A 107 1.20 -4.10 -17.09
N TYR A 108 1.82 -5.26 -17.21
CA TYR A 108 3.28 -5.36 -17.33
C TYR A 108 3.78 -4.93 -18.70
N THR A 109 3.03 -5.21 -19.75
CA THR A 109 3.31 -4.67 -21.09
C THR A 109 3.36 -3.13 -21.08
N SER A 110 2.40 -2.48 -20.44
CA SER A 110 2.34 -1.01 -20.33
C SER A 110 3.44 -0.45 -19.45
N LEU A 111 3.68 -1.04 -18.27
CA LEU A 111 4.70 -0.56 -17.34
C LEU A 111 6.12 -0.76 -17.93
N MET A 112 6.39 -1.86 -18.65
CA MET A 112 7.66 -2.05 -19.37
C MET A 112 7.82 -1.07 -20.52
N GLY A 113 6.75 -0.73 -21.23
CA GLY A 113 6.77 0.36 -22.22
C GLY A 113 7.24 1.68 -21.63
N LEU A 114 6.74 2.04 -20.44
CA LEU A 114 7.21 3.21 -19.70
C LEU A 114 8.65 3.06 -19.23
N ALA A 115 9.04 1.90 -18.69
CA ALA A 115 10.40 1.64 -18.26
C ALA A 115 11.40 1.89 -19.39
N ARG A 116 11.15 1.35 -20.57
CA ARG A 116 11.99 1.56 -21.77
C ARG A 116 12.02 3.02 -22.21
N THR A 117 10.87 3.72 -22.16
CA THR A 117 10.75 5.13 -22.57
C THR A 117 11.57 6.06 -21.67
N TYR A 118 11.66 5.77 -20.39
CA TYR A 118 12.32 6.61 -19.40
C TYR A 118 13.70 6.08 -18.93
N GLY A 119 14.34 5.19 -19.70
CA GLY A 119 15.70 4.74 -19.42
C GLY A 119 15.83 3.80 -18.23
N GLU A 120 14.86 2.89 -18.06
CA GLU A 120 14.84 1.87 -17.01
C GLU A 120 14.94 2.43 -15.58
N PRO A 121 13.97 3.23 -15.13
CA PRO A 121 13.98 3.85 -13.80
C PRO A 121 13.98 2.80 -12.67
N ASP A 122 14.34 3.24 -11.46
CA ASP A 122 14.36 2.38 -10.27
C ASP A 122 12.95 1.83 -9.94
N ILE A 123 11.91 2.64 -10.15
CA ILE A 123 10.52 2.26 -9.91
C ILE A 123 9.61 2.75 -11.06
N VAL A 124 8.74 1.87 -11.54
CA VAL A 124 7.61 2.22 -12.41
C VAL A 124 6.33 1.90 -11.66
N LYS A 125 5.49 2.91 -11.41
CA LYS A 125 4.29 2.77 -10.60
C LYS A 125 3.05 3.24 -11.34
N SER A 126 1.92 2.58 -11.10
CA SER A 126 0.62 2.96 -11.64
C SER A 126 -0.38 3.36 -10.56
N ALA A 127 -1.45 4.03 -10.97
CA ALA A 127 -2.67 4.07 -10.20
C ALA A 127 -3.30 2.67 -10.12
N TYR A 128 -4.33 2.52 -9.26
CA TYR A 128 -5.02 1.25 -9.09
C TYR A 128 -6.52 1.46 -8.82
N TRP A 129 -7.28 0.39 -9.02
CA TRP A 129 -8.68 0.32 -8.67
C TRP A 129 -8.86 -0.24 -7.27
N ARG A 130 -9.76 0.35 -6.53
CA ARG A 130 -10.27 -0.16 -5.25
C ARG A 130 -11.61 -0.83 -5.51
N VAL A 131 -11.71 -2.11 -5.20
CA VAL A 131 -12.95 -2.90 -5.31
C VAL A 131 -13.48 -3.06 -3.89
N CYS A 132 -14.39 -2.17 -3.50
CA CYS A 132 -14.96 -2.14 -2.16
C CYS A 132 -16.16 -3.10 -2.08
N MET A 133 -16.28 -3.84 -0.99
CA MET A 133 -17.32 -4.83 -0.74
C MET A 133 -17.49 -5.86 -1.88
N PRO A 134 -16.39 -6.50 -2.33
CA PRO A 134 -16.39 -7.37 -3.51
C PRO A 134 -17.36 -8.54 -3.38
N GLY A 135 -18.06 -8.85 -4.49
CA GLY A 135 -19.02 -9.96 -4.54
C GLY A 135 -20.34 -9.71 -3.80
N THR A 136 -20.59 -8.51 -3.33
CA THR A 136 -21.87 -8.12 -2.69
C THR A 136 -22.70 -7.21 -3.59
N PRO A 137 -24.03 -7.07 -3.33
CA PRO A 137 -24.86 -6.10 -4.07
C PRO A 137 -24.41 -4.64 -3.91
N GLN A 138 -23.54 -4.34 -2.96
CA GLN A 138 -22.98 -3.02 -2.67
C GLN A 138 -21.57 -2.85 -3.25
N GLU A 139 -21.10 -3.80 -4.08
CA GLU A 139 -19.79 -3.68 -4.72
C GLU A 139 -19.66 -2.36 -5.48
N ASN A 140 -18.58 -1.67 -5.20
CA ASN A 140 -18.26 -0.40 -5.83
C ASN A 140 -16.78 -0.34 -6.21
N VAL A 141 -16.51 0.10 -7.44
CA VAL A 141 -15.15 0.24 -7.96
C VAL A 141 -14.80 1.71 -8.10
N CYS A 142 -13.75 2.13 -7.43
CA CYS A 142 -13.27 3.51 -7.45
C CYS A 142 -11.75 3.59 -7.59
N HIS A 143 -11.27 4.75 -8.01
CA HIS A 143 -9.83 4.99 -8.12
C HIS A 143 -9.15 5.12 -6.74
N CYS A 144 -7.86 4.81 -6.70
CA CYS A 144 -7.02 5.06 -5.54
C CYS A 144 -6.93 6.56 -5.18
N ALA A 145 -6.54 6.86 -3.94
CA ALA A 145 -6.56 8.22 -3.41
C ALA A 145 -5.60 9.19 -4.10
N TYR A 146 -4.58 8.70 -4.78
CA TYR A 146 -3.61 9.54 -5.50
C TYR A 146 -3.83 9.58 -7.03
N TYR A 147 -4.86 8.94 -7.56
CA TYR A 147 -5.21 9.00 -8.98
C TYR A 147 -5.34 10.46 -9.47
N LYS A 148 -4.65 10.82 -10.55
CA LYS A 148 -4.56 12.20 -11.07
C LYS A 148 -4.06 13.26 -10.08
N ARG A 149 -3.33 12.86 -9.04
CA ARG A 149 -2.76 13.77 -8.03
C ARG A 149 -1.23 13.76 -8.00
N ILE A 150 -0.61 12.87 -8.74
CA ILE A 150 0.84 12.82 -8.89
C ILE A 150 1.25 13.79 -10.00
N ASN A 151 2.23 14.63 -9.72
CA ASN A 151 2.76 15.55 -10.71
C ASN A 151 3.63 14.80 -11.72
N LYS A 152 3.14 14.65 -12.94
CA LYS A 152 3.79 13.93 -14.04
C LYS A 152 4.43 14.86 -15.08
N LYS A 153 4.51 16.17 -14.82
CA LYS A 153 5.07 17.14 -15.78
C LYS A 153 6.55 16.90 -16.05
N VAL A 154 7.25 16.41 -15.03
CA VAL A 154 8.65 16.00 -15.14
C VAL A 154 8.72 14.56 -14.66
N GLN A 155 9.23 13.67 -15.52
CA GLN A 155 9.52 12.28 -15.22
C GLN A 155 10.86 11.89 -15.87
N PRO A 156 11.67 11.03 -15.24
CA PRO A 156 11.47 10.48 -13.88
C PRO A 156 11.58 11.55 -12.79
N PHE A 157 11.00 11.27 -11.62
CA PHE A 157 11.01 12.13 -10.44
C PHE A 157 11.50 11.34 -9.19
N THR A 158 11.64 12.02 -8.05
CA THR A 158 11.95 11.41 -6.74
C THR A 158 10.76 11.55 -5.78
N LEU A 159 10.82 10.86 -4.62
CA LEU A 159 9.77 10.98 -3.60
C LEU A 159 9.56 12.45 -3.15
N ARG A 160 10.62 13.27 -3.12
CA ARG A 160 10.54 14.70 -2.77
C ARG A 160 9.59 15.47 -3.69
N ASP A 161 9.55 15.13 -4.97
CA ASP A 161 8.68 15.79 -5.95
C ASP A 161 7.21 15.38 -5.80
N ASN A 162 6.96 14.16 -5.28
CA ASN A 162 5.62 13.58 -5.12
C ASN A 162 5.46 12.82 -3.80
N PRO A 163 5.57 13.48 -2.62
CA PRO A 163 5.53 12.82 -1.32
C PRO A 163 4.17 12.17 -1.01
N ARG A 164 3.12 12.52 -1.75
CA ARG A 164 1.80 11.90 -1.66
C ARG A 164 1.81 10.38 -1.94
N LEU A 165 2.82 9.85 -2.61
CA LEU A 165 2.94 8.41 -2.88
C LEU A 165 3.01 7.56 -1.61
N ILE A 166 3.50 8.10 -0.49
CA ILE A 166 3.55 7.39 0.79
C ILE A 166 2.39 7.74 1.74
N GLN A 167 1.54 8.71 1.40
CA GLN A 167 0.53 9.24 2.32
C GLN A 167 -0.64 8.28 2.57
N HIS A 168 -0.90 7.36 1.65
CA HIS A 168 -2.09 6.50 1.65
C HIS A 168 -1.73 5.01 1.87
N HIS A 169 -2.51 4.11 1.27
CA HIS A 169 -2.24 2.68 1.27
C HIS A 169 -0.88 2.40 0.61
N PRO A 170 -0.05 1.50 1.14
CA PRO A 170 1.29 1.24 0.60
C PRO A 170 1.27 0.80 -0.87
N SER A 171 0.26 0.04 -1.29
CA SER A 171 0.04 -0.36 -2.70
C SER A 171 1.35 -0.72 -3.44
N ILE A 172 2.21 -1.51 -2.80
CA ILE A 172 3.50 -1.94 -3.34
C ILE A 172 3.34 -2.74 -4.63
N TRP A 173 2.21 -3.44 -4.76
CA TRP A 173 1.83 -4.28 -5.87
C TRP A 173 1.39 -3.51 -7.14
N SER A 174 1.10 -2.22 -7.06
CA SER A 174 0.85 -1.39 -8.25
C SER A 174 2.13 -0.79 -8.85
N ALA A 175 3.26 -1.46 -8.70
CA ALA A 175 4.57 -1.02 -9.14
C ALA A 175 5.45 -2.19 -9.60
N MET A 176 6.48 -1.84 -10.37
CA MET A 176 7.64 -2.68 -10.64
C MET A 176 8.89 -1.99 -10.10
N TYR A 177 9.78 -2.76 -9.49
CA TYR A 177 11.02 -2.32 -8.86
C TYR A 177 12.20 -2.90 -9.63
N LYS A 178 13.15 -2.07 -10.06
CA LYS A 178 14.35 -2.56 -10.73
C LYS A 178 15.13 -3.46 -9.78
N ARG A 179 15.41 -4.72 -10.17
CA ARG A 179 16.06 -5.69 -9.29
C ARG A 179 17.42 -5.22 -8.80
N SER A 180 18.24 -4.64 -9.70
CA SER A 180 19.55 -4.09 -9.33
C SER A 180 19.48 -2.94 -8.32
N PHE A 181 18.40 -2.13 -8.34
CA PHE A 181 18.13 -1.11 -7.32
C PHE A 181 17.85 -1.75 -5.96
N LEU A 182 16.97 -2.77 -5.90
CA LEU A 182 16.69 -3.48 -4.64
C LEU A 182 17.96 -4.13 -4.07
N ASP A 183 18.80 -4.69 -4.94
CA ASP A 183 20.06 -5.35 -4.54
C ASP A 183 21.12 -4.34 -4.10
N GLU A 184 21.28 -3.23 -4.81
CA GLU A 184 22.24 -2.16 -4.49
C GLU A 184 22.01 -1.58 -3.09
N PHE A 185 20.75 -1.36 -2.70
CA PHE A 185 20.39 -0.80 -1.41
C PHE A 185 20.03 -1.86 -0.36
N GLY A 186 20.14 -3.15 -0.68
CA GLY A 186 19.80 -4.23 0.23
C GLY A 186 18.33 -4.24 0.68
N ILE A 187 17.43 -3.72 -0.16
CA ILE A 187 16.01 -3.57 0.19
C ILE A 187 15.34 -4.93 0.19
N ARG A 188 14.84 -5.33 1.35
CA ARG A 188 14.11 -6.59 1.57
C ARG A 188 12.96 -6.36 2.54
N PHE A 189 11.98 -7.27 2.49
CA PHE A 189 10.90 -7.26 3.46
C PHE A 189 11.40 -7.69 4.83
N LYS A 190 10.83 -7.11 5.88
CA LYS A 190 11.07 -7.57 7.25
C LYS A 190 10.43 -8.93 7.43
N GLU A 191 11.21 -9.90 7.89
CA GLU A 191 10.74 -11.26 8.12
C GLU A 191 10.13 -11.37 9.51
N VAL A 192 8.81 -11.51 9.54
CA VAL A 192 8.01 -11.67 10.75
C VAL A 192 6.89 -12.67 10.50
N PRO A 193 6.37 -13.34 11.54
CA PRO A 193 5.23 -14.25 11.37
C PRO A 193 3.99 -13.58 10.79
N GLY A 194 3.30 -14.29 9.89
CA GLY A 194 2.07 -13.85 9.25
C GLY A 194 2.30 -12.74 8.21
N ALA A 195 1.26 -11.97 7.90
CA ALA A 195 1.32 -10.85 6.94
C ALA A 195 2.08 -9.64 7.51
N GLY A 196 1.87 -9.34 8.78
CA GLY A 196 2.67 -8.41 9.58
C GLY A 196 2.76 -6.97 9.12
N TRP A 197 2.00 -6.53 8.08
CA TRP A 197 2.04 -5.19 7.50
C TRP A 197 3.44 -4.72 7.08
N VAL A 198 4.27 -5.66 6.61
CA VAL A 198 5.67 -5.40 6.23
C VAL A 198 5.82 -4.70 4.88
N ASP A 199 4.75 -4.58 4.13
CA ASP A 199 4.60 -3.74 2.94
C ASP A 199 4.84 -2.25 3.23
N ASN A 200 4.51 -1.78 4.44
CA ASN A 200 4.67 -0.38 4.84
C ASN A 200 6.15 0.03 4.97
N PRO A 201 7.02 -0.66 5.72
CA PRO A 201 8.46 -0.39 5.72
C PRO A 201 9.09 -0.54 4.33
N PHE A 202 8.69 -1.55 3.55
CA PHE A 202 9.18 -1.76 2.19
C PHE A 202 8.86 -0.57 1.28
N LEU A 203 7.63 -0.01 1.39
CA LEU A 203 7.25 1.20 0.64
C LEU A 203 8.18 2.37 0.95
N ILE A 204 8.45 2.63 2.24
CA ILE A 204 9.33 3.74 2.65
C ILE A 204 10.75 3.51 2.14
N GLN A 205 11.31 2.31 2.34
CA GLN A 205 12.66 1.97 1.87
C GLN A 205 12.80 2.17 0.35
N THR A 206 11.83 1.70 -0.43
CA THR A 206 11.92 1.78 -1.89
C THR A 206 11.73 3.21 -2.38
N LEU A 207 10.66 3.91 -1.99
CA LEU A 207 10.37 5.24 -2.52
C LEU A 207 11.36 6.30 -2.03
N ALA A 208 11.87 6.20 -0.79
CA ALA A 208 12.82 7.16 -0.25
C ALA A 208 14.21 7.06 -0.87
N GLN A 209 14.63 5.86 -1.28
CA GLN A 209 15.96 5.62 -1.86
C GLN A 209 15.96 5.63 -3.38
N ALA A 210 14.79 5.58 -4.03
CA ALA A 210 14.71 5.63 -5.49
C ALA A 210 15.19 6.97 -6.04
N ARG A 211 16.12 6.90 -6.98
CA ARG A 211 16.66 8.05 -7.72
C ARG A 211 15.81 8.43 -8.91
N SER A 212 14.97 7.50 -9.37
CA SER A 212 14.14 7.65 -10.55
C SER A 212 12.83 6.88 -10.41
N ILE A 213 11.71 7.59 -10.35
CA ILE A 213 10.36 7.05 -10.27
C ILE A 213 9.59 7.53 -11.49
N VAL A 214 8.91 6.62 -12.18
CA VAL A 214 7.97 6.92 -13.24
C VAL A 214 6.57 6.49 -12.81
N TYR A 215 5.58 7.31 -13.10
CA TYR A 215 4.20 7.07 -12.70
C TYR A 215 3.20 7.28 -13.85
N THR A 216 2.18 6.42 -13.92
CA THR A 216 1.02 6.60 -14.79
C THR A 216 -0.29 6.59 -14.00
N ASP A 217 -1.30 7.33 -14.49
CA ASP A 217 -2.67 7.24 -13.97
C ASP A 217 -3.44 6.03 -14.53
N ASP A 218 -2.88 5.27 -15.45
CA ASP A 218 -3.50 4.04 -15.93
C ASP A 218 -3.62 3.06 -14.76
N SER A 219 -4.84 2.57 -14.54
CA SER A 219 -5.14 1.72 -13.39
C SER A 219 -5.36 0.29 -13.87
N PHE A 220 -4.42 -0.60 -13.54
CA PHE A 220 -4.46 -2.01 -13.93
C PHE A 220 -4.77 -2.93 -12.75
N TYR A 221 -4.17 -2.67 -11.60
CA TYR A 221 -4.34 -3.47 -10.39
C TYR A 221 -5.71 -3.25 -9.77
N CYS A 222 -6.41 -4.32 -9.40
CA CYS A 222 -7.72 -4.31 -8.77
C CYS A 222 -7.59 -4.83 -7.33
N TYR A 223 -7.45 -3.92 -6.39
CA TYR A 223 -7.31 -4.19 -4.96
C TYR A 223 -8.68 -4.44 -4.33
N ARG A 224 -8.92 -5.66 -3.79
CA ARG A 224 -10.13 -5.98 -3.04
C ARG A 224 -10.04 -5.47 -1.61
N GLU A 225 -10.91 -4.53 -1.27
CA GLU A 225 -11.07 -4.02 0.09
C GLU A 225 -12.19 -4.75 0.82
N ASP A 226 -12.17 -4.68 2.15
CA ASP A 226 -13.22 -5.18 3.03
C ASP A 226 -13.42 -6.71 2.98
N LEU A 227 -12.37 -7.47 2.61
CA LEU A 227 -12.43 -8.92 2.69
C LEU A 227 -12.48 -9.38 4.16
N PRO A 228 -13.33 -10.39 4.49
CA PRO A 228 -13.40 -10.92 5.85
C PRO A 228 -12.06 -11.50 6.37
N THR A 229 -11.21 -11.92 5.44
CA THR A 229 -9.87 -12.48 5.71
C THR A 229 -8.77 -11.44 5.80
N SER A 230 -9.10 -10.17 5.50
CA SER A 230 -8.13 -9.08 5.50
C SER A 230 -7.40 -8.93 6.84
N SER A 231 -6.11 -8.68 6.80
CA SER A 231 -5.29 -8.40 7.99
C SER A 231 -5.76 -7.17 8.77
N SER A 232 -6.48 -6.24 8.11
CA SER A 232 -7.09 -5.06 8.72
C SER A 232 -8.37 -5.35 9.52
N ALA A 233 -9.01 -6.51 9.34
CA ALA A 233 -10.23 -6.90 10.04
C ALA A 233 -9.99 -7.39 11.48
N LYS A 234 -8.74 -7.57 11.89
CA LYS A 234 -8.38 -8.06 13.24
C LYS A 234 -8.55 -6.95 14.28
N LYS A 235 -8.96 -7.37 15.53
CA LYS A 235 -9.12 -6.46 16.69
C LYS A 235 -7.86 -5.64 16.95
N ALA A 236 -8.05 -4.50 17.66
CA ALA A 236 -7.01 -3.57 18.08
C ALA A 236 -5.74 -4.30 18.53
N SER A 237 -4.66 -4.08 17.80
CA SER A 237 -3.32 -4.57 18.13
C SER A 237 -2.35 -3.40 18.05
N ASP A 238 -1.18 -3.54 18.65
CA ASP A 238 -0.13 -2.54 18.56
C ASP A 238 0.63 -2.56 17.21
N LEU A 239 0.27 -3.50 16.33
CA LEU A 239 0.95 -3.70 15.04
C LEU A 239 1.08 -2.43 14.19
N PRO A 240 0.04 -1.56 14.04
CA PRO A 240 0.20 -0.30 13.33
C PRO A 240 1.29 0.59 13.92
N ILE A 241 1.41 0.64 15.26
CA ILE A 241 2.44 1.43 15.94
C ILE A 241 3.82 0.82 15.72
N VAL A 242 3.93 -0.51 15.81
CA VAL A 242 5.19 -1.23 15.57
C VAL A 242 5.68 -0.95 14.15
N ARG A 243 4.81 -1.06 13.14
CA ARG A 243 5.19 -0.79 11.75
C ARG A 243 5.47 0.67 11.47
N TRP A 244 4.76 1.58 12.12
CA TRP A 244 5.09 3.00 12.01
C TRP A 244 6.48 3.30 12.59
N ASN A 245 6.86 2.67 13.71
CA ASN A 245 8.21 2.82 14.26
C ASN A 245 9.28 2.22 13.34
N ASP A 246 9.05 1.05 12.74
CA ASP A 246 9.96 0.49 11.72
C ASP A 246 10.18 1.48 10.55
N MET A 247 9.10 2.12 10.08
CA MET A 247 9.21 3.16 9.04
C MET A 247 9.94 4.41 9.54
N ALA A 248 9.71 4.81 10.80
CA ALA A 248 10.38 5.97 11.40
C ALA A 248 11.88 5.74 11.59
N ASP A 249 12.29 4.50 11.92
CA ASP A 249 13.70 4.13 12.01
C ASP A 249 14.37 4.27 10.62
N ILE A 250 13.69 3.84 9.54
CA ILE A 250 14.18 4.03 8.16
C ILE A 250 14.29 5.53 7.80
N VAL A 251 13.30 6.34 8.18
CA VAL A 251 13.31 7.80 7.95
C VAL A 251 14.48 8.45 8.66
N ASP A 252 14.77 8.04 9.90
CA ASP A 252 15.90 8.52 10.69
C ASP A 252 17.25 8.04 10.13
N GLU A 253 17.37 6.75 9.75
CA GLU A 253 18.58 6.17 9.15
C GLU A 253 18.95 6.81 7.80
N LEU A 254 17.96 7.21 7.02
CA LEU A 254 18.15 7.88 5.73
C LEU A 254 18.28 9.41 5.85
N ASP A 255 18.30 9.97 7.06
CA ASP A 255 18.37 11.41 7.38
C ASP A 255 17.36 12.23 6.55
N ILE A 256 16.10 11.76 6.50
CA ILE A 256 15.05 12.43 5.73
C ILE A 256 14.54 13.66 6.47
N ALA A 257 14.96 14.86 6.02
CA ALA A 257 14.55 16.14 6.55
C ALA A 257 13.54 16.90 5.67
N ASP A 258 13.17 16.36 4.49
CA ASP A 258 12.21 17.02 3.60
C ASP A 258 10.83 17.13 4.25
N LYS A 259 10.34 18.37 4.37
CA LYS A 259 9.07 18.68 5.03
C LYS A 259 7.88 17.96 4.39
N GLY A 260 7.80 17.89 3.06
CA GLY A 260 6.70 17.26 2.32
C GLY A 260 6.65 15.77 2.56
N ILE A 261 7.82 15.11 2.61
CA ILE A 261 7.93 13.69 2.92
C ILE A 261 7.50 13.44 4.37
N LEU A 262 8.01 14.24 5.32
CA LEU A 262 7.67 14.10 6.74
C LEU A 262 6.18 14.36 7.00
N GLU A 263 5.55 15.37 6.38
CA GLU A 263 4.11 15.59 6.47
C GLU A 263 3.30 14.39 5.97
N SER A 264 3.70 13.79 4.85
CA SER A 264 3.05 12.60 4.30
C SER A 264 3.24 11.37 5.20
N PHE A 265 4.44 11.19 5.74
CA PHE A 265 4.77 10.12 6.68
C PHE A 265 4.00 10.28 8.03
N TYR A 266 3.97 11.48 8.60
CA TYR A 266 3.23 11.75 9.84
C TYR A 266 1.72 11.53 9.68
N THR A 267 1.18 11.76 8.48
CA THR A 267 -0.23 11.46 8.17
C THR A 267 -0.56 9.98 8.38
N ILE A 268 0.37 9.07 8.08
CA ILE A 268 0.21 7.64 8.38
C ILE A 268 0.07 7.41 9.89
N GLY A 269 0.94 8.05 10.69
CA GLY A 269 0.91 7.97 12.15
C GLY A 269 -0.42 8.47 12.75
N PHE A 270 -0.90 9.64 12.29
CA PHE A 270 -2.20 10.16 12.69
C PHE A 270 -3.35 9.21 12.34
N ARG A 271 -3.32 8.60 11.16
CA ARG A 271 -4.31 7.62 10.73
C ARG A 271 -4.30 6.36 11.60
N TYR A 272 -3.10 5.86 11.93
CA TYR A 272 -2.96 4.67 12.78
C TYR A 272 -3.42 4.92 14.20
N VAL A 273 -2.98 6.01 14.82
CA VAL A 273 -3.44 6.39 16.16
C VAL A 273 -4.94 6.64 16.17
N GLY A 274 -5.49 7.33 15.15
CA GLY A 274 -6.92 7.56 15.01
C GLY A 274 -7.74 6.28 14.97
N GLY A 275 -7.32 5.31 14.15
CA GLY A 275 -8.00 4.00 14.08
C GLY A 275 -7.92 3.22 15.38
N LEU A 276 -6.81 3.30 16.11
CA LEU A 276 -6.66 2.67 17.41
C LEU A 276 -7.56 3.34 18.48
N VAL A 277 -7.66 4.66 18.46
CA VAL A 277 -8.56 5.41 19.38
C VAL A 277 -10.01 5.04 19.13
N GLU A 278 -10.45 4.94 17.87
CA GLU A 278 -11.80 4.47 17.51
C GLU A 278 -12.08 3.05 18.01
N GLN A 279 -11.05 2.22 18.19
CA GLN A 279 -11.14 0.85 18.73
C GLN A 279 -10.96 0.77 20.25
N GLY A 280 -10.92 1.91 20.97
CA GLY A 280 -10.79 1.93 22.42
C GLY A 280 -9.36 1.80 22.94
N ALA A 281 -8.33 2.05 22.12
CA ALA A 281 -6.93 1.91 22.52
C ALA A 281 -6.53 2.75 23.76
N PHE A 282 -7.26 3.83 24.05
CA PHE A 282 -6.95 4.68 25.20
C PHE A 282 -7.49 4.15 26.53
N ASP A 283 -8.30 3.10 26.50
CA ASP A 283 -8.72 2.34 27.70
C ASP A 283 -7.60 1.40 28.19
N ASP A 284 -6.64 1.06 27.30
CA ASP A 284 -5.42 0.33 27.64
C ASP A 284 -4.24 1.31 27.87
N PRO A 285 -3.74 1.46 29.11
CA PRO A 285 -2.65 2.36 29.42
C PRO A 285 -1.35 2.05 28.65
N ALA A 286 -1.07 0.78 28.36
CA ALA A 286 0.14 0.37 27.65
C ALA A 286 0.06 0.78 26.16
N LEU A 287 -1.11 0.54 25.52
CA LEU A 287 -1.32 0.93 24.13
C LEU A 287 -1.34 2.46 23.97
N LYS A 288 -1.98 3.15 24.94
CA LYS A 288 -1.94 4.63 25.00
C LYS A 288 -0.52 5.16 25.11
N ALA A 289 0.31 4.57 25.99
CA ALA A 289 1.72 4.97 26.12
C ALA A 289 2.51 4.81 24.83
N ARG A 290 2.24 3.75 24.04
CA ARG A 290 2.84 3.55 22.72
C ARG A 290 2.38 4.60 21.71
N CYS A 291 1.11 5.00 21.69
CA CYS A 291 0.61 6.11 20.87
C CYS A 291 1.32 7.43 21.22
N VAL A 292 1.52 7.70 22.52
CA VAL A 292 2.30 8.86 22.98
C VAL A 292 3.73 8.81 22.48
N ALA A 293 4.40 7.67 22.58
CA ALA A 293 5.78 7.48 22.11
C ALA A 293 5.88 7.74 20.59
N LEU A 294 4.93 7.23 19.81
CA LEU A 294 4.86 7.48 18.37
C LEU A 294 4.76 8.99 18.08
N PHE A 295 3.83 9.70 18.70
CA PHE A 295 3.65 11.13 18.48
C PHE A 295 4.87 11.96 18.91
N LYS A 296 5.59 11.56 19.95
CA LYS A 296 6.83 12.22 20.39
C LYS A 296 7.98 12.13 19.39
N ARG A 297 7.94 11.19 18.46
CA ARG A 297 8.91 11.11 17.33
C ARG A 297 8.61 12.13 16.23
N MET A 298 7.42 12.74 16.21
CA MET A 298 7.05 13.71 15.18
C MET A 298 7.55 15.11 15.57
N ASN A 299 8.10 15.84 14.60
CA ASN A 299 8.49 17.23 14.79
C ASN A 299 7.23 18.11 14.93
N PRO A 300 7.03 18.83 16.07
CA PRO A 300 5.82 19.60 16.33
C PRO A 300 5.65 20.80 15.38
N GLU A 301 6.73 21.38 14.84
CA GLU A 301 6.63 22.46 13.86
C GLU A 301 6.03 21.97 12.55
N ILE A 302 6.42 20.77 12.11
CA ILE A 302 5.84 20.11 10.92
C ILE A 302 4.37 19.80 11.19
N VAL A 303 4.04 19.18 12.33
CA VAL A 303 2.65 18.87 12.72
C VAL A 303 1.79 20.13 12.76
N SER A 304 2.29 21.23 13.29
CA SER A 304 1.61 22.53 13.29
C SER A 304 1.25 23.00 11.87
N GLY A 305 2.15 22.81 10.90
CA GLY A 305 1.98 23.19 9.49
C GLY A 305 1.01 22.32 8.70
N MET A 306 0.71 21.07 9.13
CA MET A 306 -0.12 20.12 8.37
C MET A 306 -1.56 20.61 8.22
N SER A 307 -1.94 21.01 7.01
CA SER A 307 -3.26 21.57 6.71
C SER A 307 -4.38 20.53 6.65
N HIS A 308 -4.04 19.29 6.38
CA HIS A 308 -4.96 18.16 6.20
C HIS A 308 -5.24 17.35 7.48
N ILE A 309 -4.61 17.71 8.60
CA ILE A 309 -4.91 17.13 9.91
C ILE A 309 -5.95 18.00 10.64
N SER A 310 -7.01 17.38 11.15
CA SER A 310 -8.10 18.09 11.84
C SER A 310 -7.62 18.74 13.13
N GLY A 311 -8.32 19.82 13.53
CA GLY A 311 -8.05 20.46 14.82
C GLY A 311 -8.19 19.52 16.01
N ALA A 312 -9.14 18.57 15.96
CA ALA A 312 -9.30 17.57 17.01
C ALA A 312 -8.07 16.66 17.12
N PHE A 313 -7.53 16.16 16.01
CA PHE A 313 -6.29 15.38 16.03
C PHE A 313 -5.08 16.17 16.51
N LYS A 314 -4.94 17.44 16.12
CA LYS A 314 -3.89 18.31 16.64
C LYS A 314 -4.04 18.56 18.14
N GLN A 315 -5.26 18.71 18.63
CA GLN A 315 -5.53 18.81 20.07
C GLN A 315 -5.17 17.49 20.80
N THR A 316 -5.51 16.34 20.25
CA THR A 316 -5.10 15.03 20.81
C THR A 316 -3.57 14.92 20.84
N TYR A 317 -2.88 15.31 19.78
CA TYR A 317 -1.41 15.36 19.74
C TYR A 317 -0.86 16.22 20.89
N SER A 318 -1.37 17.47 21.04
CA SER A 318 -0.92 18.39 22.08
C SER A 318 -1.17 17.84 23.50
N GLN A 319 -2.33 17.24 23.74
CA GLN A 319 -2.66 16.62 25.02
C GLN A 319 -1.77 15.42 25.36
N LEU A 320 -1.41 14.60 24.36
CA LEU A 320 -0.61 13.41 24.58
C LEU A 320 0.89 13.70 24.68
N THR A 321 1.39 14.70 23.95
CA THR A 321 2.83 15.03 23.93
C THR A 321 3.20 16.11 24.92
N GLY A 322 2.24 16.92 25.37
CA GLY A 322 2.48 18.12 26.17
C GLY A 322 3.00 19.31 25.36
N VAL A 323 3.03 19.21 24.01
CA VAL A 323 3.51 20.27 23.13
C VAL A 323 2.34 20.88 22.36
N GLU A 324 2.10 22.16 22.50
CA GLU A 324 1.05 22.84 21.75
C GLU A 324 1.37 22.96 20.26
N VAL A 325 0.41 22.60 19.40
CA VAL A 325 0.49 22.78 17.96
C VAL A 325 -0.72 23.57 17.45
N ALA A 326 -0.48 24.48 16.52
CA ALA A 326 -1.53 25.34 16.00
C ALA A 326 -2.56 24.54 15.17
N ALA A 327 -3.84 24.82 15.40
CA ALA A 327 -4.96 24.30 14.62
C ALA A 327 -5.66 25.42 13.87
N ASN A 328 -5.58 25.42 12.53
CA ASN A 328 -6.28 26.40 11.70
C ASN A 328 -7.52 25.78 11.08
N LYS A 329 -8.69 26.08 11.66
CA LYS A 329 -9.98 25.55 11.21
C LYS A 329 -10.32 25.94 9.77
N ALA A 330 -9.99 27.19 9.35
CA ALA A 330 -10.30 27.64 8.00
C ALA A 330 -9.49 26.88 6.94
N VAL A 331 -8.19 26.67 7.20
CA VAL A 331 -7.30 25.89 6.32
C VAL A 331 -7.79 24.44 6.21
N TYR A 332 -8.18 23.83 7.31
CA TYR A 332 -8.71 22.46 7.29
C TYR A 332 -10.03 22.34 6.53
N VAL A 333 -10.95 23.31 6.67
CA VAL A 333 -12.22 23.35 5.91
C VAL A 333 -11.94 23.53 4.41
N ALA A 334 -10.99 24.38 4.03
CA ALA A 334 -10.57 24.54 2.64
C ALA A 334 -9.99 23.23 2.07
N TYR A 335 -9.19 22.51 2.85
CA TYR A 335 -8.70 21.18 2.48
C TYR A 335 -9.86 20.19 2.25
N LEU A 336 -10.84 20.10 3.17
CA LEU A 336 -11.99 19.21 3.03
C LEU A 336 -12.83 19.55 1.78
N ALA A 337 -13.00 20.84 1.48
CA ALA A 337 -13.70 21.27 0.27
C ALA A 337 -12.94 20.81 -1.00
N SER A 338 -11.61 20.92 -1.00
CA SER A 338 -10.79 20.45 -2.12
C SER A 338 -10.88 18.93 -2.32
N GLU A 339 -10.89 18.16 -1.22
CA GLU A 339 -11.06 16.69 -1.26
C GLU A 339 -12.43 16.29 -1.77
N PHE A 340 -13.47 17.02 -1.38
CA PHE A 340 -14.82 16.78 -1.87
C PHE A 340 -14.92 17.03 -3.38
N VAL A 341 -14.41 18.16 -3.87
CA VAL A 341 -14.39 18.48 -5.31
C VAL A 341 -13.59 17.43 -6.09
N TYR A 342 -12.46 17.00 -5.57
CA TYR A 342 -11.68 15.93 -6.18
C TYR A 342 -12.48 14.62 -6.24
N SER A 343 -13.13 14.21 -5.16
CA SER A 343 -13.94 12.99 -5.09
C SER A 343 -15.08 13.01 -6.08
N LEU A 344 -15.76 14.15 -6.21
CA LEU A 344 -16.81 14.36 -7.23
C LEU A 344 -16.28 14.14 -8.66
N ARG A 345 -15.12 14.72 -8.97
CA ARG A 345 -14.53 14.66 -10.32
C ARG A 345 -13.98 13.30 -10.70
N THR A 346 -13.53 12.51 -9.73
CA THR A 346 -12.83 11.24 -9.97
C THR A 346 -13.72 10.02 -9.80
N ASN A 347 -14.61 10.03 -8.80
CA ASN A 347 -15.40 8.86 -8.41
C ASN A 347 -16.92 9.10 -8.51
N GLY A 348 -17.33 10.30 -8.94
CA GLY A 348 -18.73 10.66 -9.18
C GLY A 348 -19.49 11.08 -7.90
N PHE A 349 -20.75 11.51 -8.14
CA PHE A 349 -21.60 12.14 -7.12
C PHE A 349 -21.96 11.19 -5.97
N GLY A 350 -22.37 9.96 -6.30
CA GLY A 350 -22.79 8.97 -5.28
C GLY A 350 -21.67 8.65 -4.27
N PHE A 351 -20.44 8.43 -4.76
CA PHE A 351 -19.29 8.16 -3.92
C PHE A 351 -18.90 9.38 -3.05
N ALA A 352 -18.93 10.60 -3.62
CA ALA A 352 -18.57 11.79 -2.87
C ALA A 352 -19.54 12.05 -1.70
N PHE A 353 -20.83 11.82 -1.92
CA PHE A 353 -21.87 12.00 -0.88
C PHE A 353 -21.91 10.89 0.16
N SER A 354 -21.63 9.63 -0.22
CA SER A 354 -21.53 8.53 0.76
C SER A 354 -20.46 8.79 1.82
N ARG A 355 -19.37 9.44 1.44
CA ARG A 355 -18.31 9.85 2.39
C ARG A 355 -18.79 10.92 3.37
N ILE A 356 -19.61 11.88 2.94
CA ILE A 356 -20.19 12.89 3.85
C ILE A 356 -21.14 12.23 4.84
N GLY A 357 -21.96 11.27 4.39
CA GLY A 357 -22.86 10.50 5.26
C GLY A 357 -22.12 9.72 6.36
N LEU A 358 -20.97 9.11 6.01
CA LEU A 358 -20.09 8.43 6.98
C LEU A 358 -19.51 9.42 8.01
N PHE A 359 -19.12 10.63 7.60
CA PHE A 359 -18.69 11.69 8.54
C PHE A 359 -19.85 12.23 9.41
N GLY A 360 -21.06 12.30 8.87
CA GLY A 360 -22.26 12.72 9.62
C GLY A 360 -22.68 11.69 10.66
N ASN A 361 -22.69 10.42 10.33
CA ASN A 361 -23.04 9.33 11.25
C ASN A 361 -21.99 9.15 12.37
N ARG A 362 -20.70 9.32 12.11
CA ARG A 362 -19.66 9.36 13.14
C ARG A 362 -19.91 10.49 14.16
N ARG A 363 -20.24 11.71 13.71
CA ARG A 363 -20.57 12.83 14.60
C ARG A 363 -21.88 12.62 15.40
N ALA A 364 -22.84 11.88 14.86
CA ALA A 364 -24.09 11.57 15.55
C ALA A 364 -23.85 10.52 16.66
N ALA A 365 -23.01 9.52 16.40
CA ALA A 365 -22.60 8.53 17.41
C ALA A 365 -21.83 9.18 18.57
N GLU A 366 -20.84 10.05 18.28
CA GLU A 366 -20.10 10.82 19.29
C GLU A 366 -21.00 11.73 20.16
N LYS A 367 -22.07 12.30 19.57
CA LYS A 367 -23.05 13.11 20.33
C LYS A 367 -24.00 12.25 21.16
N GLY A 368 -24.33 11.04 20.73
CA GLY A 368 -25.14 10.07 21.46
C GLY A 368 -24.44 9.59 22.74
N GLU A 369 -23.16 9.16 22.59
CA GLU A 369 -22.35 8.72 23.73
C GLU A 369 -22.07 9.82 24.77
N ARG A 370 -21.94 11.09 24.33
CA ARG A 370 -21.81 12.22 25.29
C ARG A 370 -23.09 12.52 26.06
N ARG A 371 -24.27 12.25 25.49
CA ARG A 371 -25.56 12.44 26.21
C ARG A 371 -25.79 11.37 27.25
N ASP A 372 -25.40 10.12 26.98
CA ASP A 372 -25.56 9.03 27.96
C ASP A 372 -24.58 9.13 29.15
N LYS A 373 -23.38 9.71 28.95
CA LYS A 373 -22.39 9.96 30.02
C LYS A 373 -22.70 11.18 30.89
N THR A 374 -23.66 12.04 30.49
CA THR A 374 -24.09 13.21 31.29
C THR A 374 -25.41 12.98 32.00
N SER A 375 -26.02 11.80 31.86
CA SER A 375 -27.27 11.42 32.48
C SER A 375 -27.15 10.22 33.42
N ALA A 376 -25.94 9.85 33.85
CA ALA A 376 -25.67 8.81 34.87
C ALA A 376 -24.99 9.43 36.08
#